data_81cd66f52b0b3e2b4e97fe282653cad4
#
_entry.id   81cd66f52b0b3e2b4e97fe282653cad4
#
_cell.length_a   1.000
_cell.length_b   1.000
_cell.length_c   1.000
_cell.angle_alpha   90.00
_cell.angle_beta   90.00
_cell.angle_gamma   90.00
#
_symmetry.space_group_name_H-M   'P 1'
#
loop_
_entity.id
_entity.type
_entity.pdbx_description
1 polymer ?
#
loop_
_entity_poly.entity_id
_entity_poly.type
_entity_poly.pdbx_seq_one_letter_code
_entity_poly.pdbx_strand_id
1 'polypeptide(L)'
;MHAGGDRSLLVSAAGRLGLPELTSNAAVLLFGGIETTEAMIANALLHLLDDPRQLALVRADDALLDNAIEESLRLEPGAAVVDRYASRDVTLGPAGIRRGDLVTVSLAGANRDPEVFTEPDVFDVQRANSRLQLAFAHGPHYCLGAHLARLETRIALRTLLDRLPGLRLDPQRPSAPRGLVFRKPPTLHALWTAPSPVHGV
;
A
#
# COMPACT_ATOMS: atom_id res chain seq x y z
N MET A 1 -40.19 2.09 -9.52
CA MET A 1 -39.24 1.02 -9.81
C MET A 1 -38.00 1.68 -10.40
N HIS A 2 -36.98 1.94 -9.60
CA HIS A 2 -35.71 2.42 -10.12
C HIS A 2 -34.90 1.23 -10.60
N ALA A 3 -34.84 1.03 -11.91
CA ALA A 3 -33.86 0.16 -12.53
C ALA A 3 -32.48 0.75 -12.33
N GLY A 4 -31.86 0.52 -11.16
CA GLY A 4 -30.46 0.72 -10.94
C GLY A 4 -29.71 -0.29 -11.80
N GLY A 5 -29.30 0.11 -13.00
CA GLY A 5 -28.39 -0.70 -13.81
C GLY A 5 -27.20 -1.09 -12.96
N ASP A 6 -26.89 -2.37 -12.92
CA ASP A 6 -25.74 -2.90 -12.20
C ASP A 6 -24.45 -2.20 -12.72
N ARG A 7 -23.87 -1.32 -11.90
CA ARG A 7 -22.71 -0.48 -12.22
C ARG A 7 -21.39 -1.19 -11.92
N SER A 8 -21.41 -2.52 -11.76
CA SER A 8 -20.19 -3.26 -11.46
C SER A 8 -19.21 -3.21 -12.64
N LEU A 9 -17.92 -3.22 -12.32
CA LEU A 9 -16.85 -3.29 -13.33
C LEU A 9 -16.99 -4.53 -14.23
N LEU A 10 -17.42 -5.66 -13.64
CA LEU A 10 -17.60 -6.92 -14.38
C LEU A 10 -18.74 -6.82 -15.39
N VAL A 11 -19.86 -6.21 -15.02
CA VAL A 11 -20.99 -5.99 -15.96
C VAL A 11 -20.57 -5.04 -17.07
N SER A 12 -19.82 -3.98 -16.76
CA SER A 12 -19.29 -3.05 -17.77
C SER A 12 -18.30 -3.71 -18.73
N ALA A 13 -17.57 -4.72 -18.27
CA ALA A 13 -16.60 -5.47 -19.08
C ALA A 13 -17.25 -6.60 -19.89
N ALA A 14 -18.36 -7.19 -19.41
CA ALA A 14 -19.02 -8.34 -20.02
C ALA A 14 -19.50 -8.10 -21.46
N GLY A 15 -19.73 -6.84 -21.86
CA GLY A 15 -20.06 -6.49 -23.24
C GLY A 15 -18.87 -6.33 -24.18
N ARG A 16 -17.61 -6.43 -23.65
CA ARG A 16 -16.37 -6.16 -24.40
C ARG A 16 -15.37 -7.31 -24.34
N LEU A 17 -15.46 -8.17 -23.36
CA LEU A 17 -14.56 -9.30 -23.10
C LEU A 17 -15.29 -10.64 -23.24
N GLY A 18 -14.58 -11.64 -23.77
CA GLY A 18 -15.06 -13.02 -23.73
C GLY A 18 -15.06 -13.59 -22.31
N LEU A 19 -15.78 -14.67 -22.08
CA LEU A 19 -15.89 -15.29 -20.75
C LEU A 19 -14.52 -15.67 -20.12
N PRO A 20 -13.54 -16.24 -20.85
CA PRO A 20 -12.21 -16.53 -20.29
C PRO A 20 -11.48 -15.27 -19.84
N GLU A 21 -11.55 -14.20 -20.63
CA GLU A 21 -10.90 -12.90 -20.29
C GLU A 21 -11.60 -12.26 -19.09
N LEU A 22 -12.92 -12.28 -19.04
CA LEU A 22 -13.70 -11.76 -17.93
C LEU A 22 -13.37 -12.50 -16.62
N THR A 23 -13.29 -13.83 -16.67
CA THR A 23 -12.92 -14.66 -15.52
C THR A 23 -11.50 -14.36 -15.03
N SER A 24 -10.55 -14.26 -15.96
CA SER A 24 -9.16 -13.95 -15.65
C SER A 24 -9.02 -12.55 -15.02
N ASN A 25 -9.69 -11.53 -15.58
CA ASN A 25 -9.68 -10.18 -15.01
C ASN A 25 -10.35 -10.12 -13.63
N ALA A 26 -11.44 -10.85 -13.42
CA ALA A 26 -12.08 -10.94 -12.11
C ALA A 26 -11.16 -11.56 -11.06
N ALA A 27 -10.45 -12.64 -11.41
CA ALA A 27 -9.47 -13.27 -10.53
C ALA A 27 -8.32 -12.32 -10.17
N VAL A 28 -7.80 -11.57 -11.14
CA VAL A 28 -6.74 -10.57 -10.90
C VAL A 28 -7.21 -9.45 -9.99
N LEU A 29 -8.45 -8.94 -10.18
CA LEU A 29 -9.01 -7.89 -9.31
C LEU A 29 -9.18 -8.38 -7.87
N LEU A 30 -9.70 -9.60 -7.68
CA LEU A 30 -9.85 -10.19 -6.35
C LEU A 30 -8.50 -10.41 -5.68
N PHE A 31 -7.55 -11.04 -6.37
CA PHE A 31 -6.20 -11.29 -5.85
C PHE A 31 -5.48 -9.98 -5.52
N GLY A 32 -5.51 -9.01 -6.43
CA GLY A 32 -4.79 -7.76 -6.31
C GLY A 32 -5.30 -6.85 -5.19
N GLY A 33 -6.59 -6.98 -4.80
CA GLY A 33 -7.22 -6.10 -3.81
C GLY A 33 -7.10 -6.58 -2.36
N ILE A 34 -6.79 -7.84 -2.10
CA ILE A 34 -6.80 -8.40 -0.73
C ILE A 34 -5.47 -8.14 -0.01
N GLU A 35 -4.42 -8.82 -0.44
CA GLU A 35 -3.12 -8.82 0.26
C GLU A 35 -2.42 -7.46 0.27
N THR A 36 -2.50 -6.73 -0.84
CA THR A 36 -1.77 -5.48 -1.00
C THR A 36 -2.40 -4.33 -0.23
N THR A 37 -3.73 -4.23 -0.19
CA THR A 37 -4.42 -3.18 0.58
C THR A 37 -4.29 -3.44 2.08
N GLU A 38 -4.40 -4.71 2.51
CA GLU A 38 -4.10 -5.08 3.90
C GLU A 38 -2.66 -4.70 4.28
N ALA A 39 -1.69 -4.97 3.40
CA ALA A 39 -0.30 -4.57 3.61
C ALA A 39 -0.14 -3.06 3.74
N MET A 40 -0.79 -2.27 2.90
CA MET A 40 -0.77 -0.81 2.99
C MET A 40 -1.26 -0.31 4.35
N ILE A 41 -2.41 -0.81 4.81
CA ILE A 41 -2.99 -0.42 6.10
C ILE A 41 -2.07 -0.82 7.25
N ALA A 42 -1.60 -2.07 7.24
CA ALA A 42 -0.76 -2.59 8.32
C ALA A 42 0.61 -1.89 8.39
N ASN A 43 1.27 -1.66 7.24
CA ASN A 43 2.56 -0.99 7.18
C ASN A 43 2.42 0.49 7.59
N ALA A 44 1.41 1.20 7.10
CA ALA A 44 1.21 2.60 7.45
C ALA A 44 0.88 2.77 8.94
N LEU A 45 0.07 1.89 9.50
CA LEU A 45 -0.20 1.88 10.94
C LEU A 45 1.06 1.58 11.75
N LEU A 46 1.85 0.58 11.33
CA LEU A 46 3.12 0.23 11.97
C LEU A 46 4.06 1.45 12.00
N HIS A 47 4.32 2.09 10.86
CA HIS A 47 5.22 3.23 10.77
C HIS A 47 4.78 4.41 11.64
N LEU A 48 3.47 4.72 11.65
CA LEU A 48 2.92 5.79 12.50
C LEU A 48 3.03 5.47 13.99
N LEU A 49 2.81 4.22 14.39
CA LEU A 49 2.88 3.83 15.80
C LEU A 49 4.32 3.61 16.29
N ASP A 50 5.27 3.34 15.39
CA ASP A 50 6.68 3.15 15.71
C ASP A 50 7.40 4.49 15.97
N ASP A 51 6.95 5.58 15.35
CA ASP A 51 7.44 6.95 15.65
C ASP A 51 6.31 7.84 16.20
N PRO A 52 6.21 7.98 17.54
CA PRO A 52 5.20 8.83 18.17
C PRO A 52 5.27 10.31 17.77
N ARG A 53 6.43 10.81 17.31
CA ARG A 53 6.57 12.21 16.83
C ARG A 53 5.87 12.38 15.50
N GLN A 54 6.06 11.45 14.57
CA GLN A 54 5.38 11.43 13.28
C GLN A 54 3.86 11.28 13.45
N LEU A 55 3.43 10.40 14.35
CA LEU A 55 2.03 10.24 14.71
C LEU A 55 1.44 11.54 15.27
N ALA A 56 2.17 12.26 16.12
CA ALA A 56 1.71 13.53 16.69
C ALA A 56 1.50 14.61 15.61
N LEU A 57 2.38 14.67 14.61
CA LEU A 57 2.22 15.57 13.46
C LEU A 57 0.93 15.26 12.68
N VAL A 58 0.67 14.00 12.37
CA VAL A 58 -0.56 13.57 11.66
C VAL A 58 -1.81 13.84 12.48
N ARG A 59 -1.74 13.71 13.82
CA ARG A 59 -2.87 14.06 14.70
C ARG A 59 -3.13 15.55 14.78
N ALA A 60 -2.11 16.37 14.66
CA ALA A 60 -2.23 17.83 14.68
C ALA A 60 -2.73 18.40 13.34
N ASP A 61 -2.39 17.76 12.23
CA ASP A 61 -2.77 18.16 10.88
C ASP A 61 -3.21 16.95 10.06
N ASP A 62 -4.51 16.78 9.86
CA ASP A 62 -5.11 15.69 9.09
C ASP A 62 -4.66 15.67 7.61
N ALA A 63 -4.21 16.79 7.07
CA ALA A 63 -3.69 16.83 5.70
C ALA A 63 -2.40 16.00 5.54
N LEU A 64 -1.65 15.79 6.63
CA LEU A 64 -0.45 14.95 6.63
C LEU A 64 -0.77 13.44 6.54
N LEU A 65 -2.00 13.01 6.82
CA LEU A 65 -2.35 11.58 6.75
C LEU A 65 -2.18 11.03 5.34
N ASP A 66 -2.55 11.77 4.32
CA ASP A 66 -2.36 11.34 2.93
C ASP A 66 -0.88 11.20 2.58
N ASN A 67 -0.06 12.15 3.05
CA ASN A 67 1.38 12.08 2.82
C ASN A 67 2.04 10.95 3.63
N ALA A 68 1.58 10.67 4.84
CA ALA A 68 2.02 9.53 5.64
C ALA A 68 1.74 8.19 4.93
N ILE A 69 0.60 8.08 4.22
CA ILE A 69 0.28 6.90 3.41
C ILE A 69 1.26 6.77 2.23
N GLU A 70 1.53 7.86 1.49
CA GLU A 70 2.49 7.84 0.39
C GLU A 70 3.91 7.49 0.88
N GLU A 71 4.31 8.05 2.00
CA GLU A 71 5.62 7.79 2.60
C GLU A 71 5.74 6.35 3.11
N SER A 72 4.68 5.82 3.69
CA SER A 72 4.63 4.40 4.07
C SER A 72 4.74 3.47 2.85
N LEU A 73 4.05 3.79 1.75
CA LEU A 73 4.16 3.09 0.47
C LEU A 73 5.57 3.17 -0.11
N ARG A 74 6.25 4.31 0.05
CA ARG A 74 7.64 4.47 -0.36
C ARG A 74 8.54 3.56 0.45
N LEU A 75 8.44 3.63 1.76
CA LEU A 75 9.34 2.92 2.67
C LEU A 75 9.11 1.41 2.65
N GLU A 76 7.86 0.95 2.67
CA GLU A 76 7.50 -0.47 2.67
C GLU A 76 6.29 -0.73 1.74
N PRO A 77 6.51 -0.85 0.42
CA PRO A 77 5.43 -1.15 -0.52
C PRO A 77 4.85 -2.54 -0.26
N GLY A 78 3.52 -2.65 -0.30
CA GLY A 78 2.82 -3.92 -0.11
C GLY A 78 3.27 -5.01 -1.09
N ALA A 79 3.61 -4.62 -2.34
CA ALA A 79 4.32 -5.45 -3.31
C ALA A 79 5.74 -4.91 -3.48
N ALA A 80 6.73 -5.59 -2.91
CA ALA A 80 8.13 -5.14 -2.90
C ALA A 80 8.85 -5.36 -4.23
N VAL A 81 8.43 -6.38 -4.97
CA VAL A 81 9.00 -6.74 -6.28
C VAL A 81 7.89 -7.13 -7.26
N VAL A 82 8.15 -6.93 -8.54
CA VAL A 82 7.28 -7.39 -9.63
C VAL A 82 8.11 -8.00 -10.74
N ASP A 83 7.63 -9.11 -11.28
CA ASP A 83 8.31 -9.84 -12.35
C ASP A 83 7.82 -9.39 -13.73
N ARG A 84 8.74 -9.39 -14.69
CA ARG A 84 8.51 -9.10 -16.10
C ARG A 84 9.29 -10.08 -16.97
N TYR A 85 8.71 -10.49 -18.08
CA TYR A 85 9.45 -11.20 -19.12
C TYR A 85 9.85 -10.22 -20.22
N ALA A 86 11.11 -10.23 -20.59
CA ALA A 86 11.61 -9.39 -21.69
C ALA A 86 10.95 -9.80 -23.02
N SER A 87 10.27 -8.88 -23.67
CA SER A 87 9.61 -9.12 -24.96
C SER A 87 10.56 -9.04 -26.15
N ARG A 88 11.77 -8.52 -25.95
CA ARG A 88 12.86 -8.37 -26.93
C ARG A 88 14.19 -8.30 -26.21
N ASP A 89 15.29 -8.46 -26.93
CA ASP A 89 16.61 -8.18 -26.40
C ASP A 89 16.74 -6.68 -26.07
N VAL A 90 17.33 -6.37 -24.91
CA VAL A 90 17.53 -5.00 -24.42
C VAL A 90 18.80 -4.94 -23.58
N THR A 91 19.47 -3.79 -23.62
CA THR A 91 20.60 -3.49 -22.71
C THR A 91 20.13 -2.48 -21.67
N LEU A 92 20.36 -2.81 -20.40
CA LEU A 92 20.05 -1.95 -19.27
C LEU A 92 21.32 -1.73 -18.44
N GLY A 93 21.87 -0.52 -18.51
CA GLY A 93 23.21 -0.26 -17.98
C GLY A 93 24.26 -1.20 -18.61
N PRO A 94 25.06 -1.92 -17.81
CA PRO A 94 26.02 -2.89 -18.32
C PRO A 94 25.41 -4.26 -18.66
N ALA A 95 24.15 -4.52 -18.32
CA ALA A 95 23.52 -5.83 -18.45
C ALA A 95 22.81 -6.03 -19.77
N GLY A 96 23.12 -7.12 -20.48
CA GLY A 96 22.35 -7.58 -21.64
C GLY A 96 21.22 -8.51 -21.16
N ILE A 97 19.99 -8.20 -21.53
CA ILE A 97 18.78 -8.97 -21.22
C ILE A 97 18.25 -9.51 -22.55
N ARG A 98 18.02 -10.82 -22.61
CA ARG A 98 17.51 -11.48 -23.82
C ARG A 98 16.00 -11.59 -23.79
N ARG A 99 15.39 -11.66 -24.95
CA ARG A 99 13.97 -11.99 -25.10
C ARG A 99 13.66 -13.30 -24.33
N GLY A 100 12.64 -13.24 -23.48
CA GLY A 100 12.21 -14.37 -22.66
C GLY A 100 12.85 -14.43 -21.27
N ASP A 101 13.89 -13.64 -21.01
CA ASP A 101 14.48 -13.58 -19.66
C ASP A 101 13.48 -13.02 -18.66
N LEU A 102 13.51 -13.60 -17.45
CA LEU A 102 12.79 -13.09 -16.30
C LEU A 102 13.58 -11.93 -15.68
N VAL A 103 12.92 -10.79 -15.55
CA VAL A 103 13.45 -9.58 -14.91
C VAL A 103 12.61 -9.25 -13.69
N THR A 104 13.19 -9.35 -12.51
CA THR A 104 12.55 -8.93 -11.27
C THR A 104 12.87 -7.47 -11.00
N VAL A 105 11.84 -6.63 -10.98
CA VAL A 105 11.95 -5.20 -10.69
C VAL A 105 11.70 -4.98 -9.20
N SER A 106 12.70 -4.45 -8.49
CA SER A 106 12.59 -4.11 -7.08
C SER A 106 11.94 -2.73 -6.89
N LEU A 107 10.66 -2.71 -6.56
CA LEU A 107 9.94 -1.48 -6.21
C LEU A 107 10.45 -0.93 -4.86
N ALA A 108 10.71 -1.81 -3.91
CA ALA A 108 11.27 -1.44 -2.61
C ALA A 108 12.66 -0.83 -2.73
N GLY A 109 13.49 -1.34 -3.66
CA GLY A 109 14.82 -0.77 -3.95
C GLY A 109 14.70 0.60 -4.62
N ALA A 110 13.88 0.73 -5.65
CA ALA A 110 13.65 2.01 -6.34
C ALA A 110 13.11 3.10 -5.40
N ASN A 111 12.24 2.72 -4.48
CA ASN A 111 11.67 3.64 -3.48
C ASN A 111 12.67 4.08 -2.38
N ARG A 112 13.85 3.47 -2.35
CA ARG A 112 14.96 3.82 -1.45
C ARG A 112 16.20 4.32 -2.20
N ASP A 113 16.05 4.71 -3.45
CA ASP A 113 17.13 5.27 -4.24
C ASP A 113 17.61 6.61 -3.62
N PRO A 114 18.85 6.71 -3.14
CA PRO A 114 19.38 7.94 -2.51
C PRO A 114 19.55 9.10 -3.49
N GLU A 115 19.58 8.84 -4.80
CA GLU A 115 19.59 9.89 -5.81
C GLU A 115 18.22 10.58 -5.93
N VAL A 116 17.14 9.91 -5.49
CA VAL A 116 15.78 10.44 -5.52
C VAL A 116 15.29 10.84 -4.12
N PHE A 117 15.59 10.03 -3.11
CA PHE A 117 15.08 10.21 -1.75
C PHE A 117 16.24 10.44 -0.76
N THR A 118 16.33 11.64 -0.23
CA THR A 118 17.28 11.94 0.86
C THR A 118 16.89 11.15 2.11
N GLU A 119 17.87 10.58 2.83
CA GLU A 119 17.62 9.72 4.00
C GLU A 119 16.55 8.66 3.70
N PRO A 120 16.80 7.76 2.73
CA PRO A 120 15.76 6.90 2.16
C PRO A 120 15.15 5.91 3.16
N ASP A 121 15.83 5.62 4.25
CA ASP A 121 15.36 4.69 5.28
C ASP A 121 14.58 5.37 6.43
N VAL A 122 14.47 6.70 6.41
CA VAL A 122 13.73 7.47 7.41
C VAL A 122 12.28 7.63 6.97
N PHE A 123 11.33 7.31 7.87
CA PHE A 123 9.92 7.60 7.69
C PHE A 123 9.65 9.06 8.06
N ASP A 124 9.23 9.86 7.08
CA ASP A 124 8.95 11.30 7.27
C ASP A 124 7.61 11.67 6.64
N VAL A 125 6.60 11.92 7.48
CA VAL A 125 5.25 12.31 7.04
C VAL A 125 5.21 13.68 6.34
N GLN A 126 6.29 14.45 6.40
CA GLN A 126 6.42 15.74 5.73
C GLN A 126 7.30 15.66 4.48
N ARG A 127 7.75 14.48 4.07
CA ARG A 127 8.59 14.30 2.88
C ARG A 127 7.91 14.88 1.64
N ALA A 128 8.55 15.87 1.03
CA ALA A 128 7.97 16.61 -0.09
C ALA A 128 7.78 15.77 -1.36
N ASN A 129 8.65 14.75 -1.57
CA ASN A 129 8.65 13.92 -2.77
C ASN A 129 8.16 12.48 -2.55
N SER A 130 7.43 12.19 -1.46
CA SER A 130 6.86 10.88 -1.16
C SER A 130 6.06 10.29 -2.33
N ARG A 131 5.37 11.15 -3.11
CA ARG A 131 4.55 10.78 -4.27
C ARG A 131 5.34 10.30 -5.49
N LEU A 132 6.67 10.41 -5.51
CA LEU A 132 7.52 9.82 -6.54
C LEU A 132 7.71 8.31 -6.35
N GLN A 133 7.17 7.75 -5.28
CA GLN A 133 7.21 6.31 -5.00
C GLN A 133 6.56 5.48 -6.13
N LEU A 134 7.05 4.25 -6.31
CA LEU A 134 6.64 3.34 -7.37
C LEU A 134 5.85 2.12 -6.87
N ALA A 135 5.28 2.15 -5.64
CA ALA A 135 4.56 1.00 -5.08
C ALA A 135 3.35 0.55 -5.93
N PHE A 136 2.80 1.45 -6.74
CA PHE A 136 1.73 1.14 -7.69
C PHE A 136 2.23 0.84 -9.12
N ALA A 137 3.52 0.60 -9.28
CA ALA A 137 4.23 0.46 -10.55
C ALA A 137 4.13 1.72 -11.45
N HIS A 138 4.44 1.57 -12.75
CA HIS A 138 4.40 2.66 -13.72
C HIS A 138 4.03 2.12 -15.11
N GLY A 139 3.54 3.01 -16.01
CA GLY A 139 3.23 2.68 -17.39
C GLY A 139 1.93 1.89 -17.57
N PRO A 140 1.84 1.01 -18.59
CA PRO A 140 0.60 0.30 -18.94
C PRO A 140 0.05 -0.61 -17.86
N HIS A 141 0.90 -1.01 -16.91
CA HIS A 141 0.53 -1.85 -15.77
C HIS A 141 0.43 -1.06 -14.45
N TYR A 142 0.26 0.26 -14.52
CA TYR A 142 -0.05 1.04 -13.33
C TYR A 142 -1.29 0.47 -12.63
N CYS A 143 -1.24 0.37 -11.31
CA CYS A 143 -2.29 -0.28 -10.51
C CYS A 143 -3.65 0.34 -10.75
N LEU A 144 -4.60 -0.45 -11.21
CA LEU A 144 -5.99 -0.03 -11.44
C LEU A 144 -6.67 0.41 -10.13
N GLY A 145 -6.35 -0.26 -9.01
CA GLY A 145 -6.91 -0.01 -7.68
C GLY A 145 -6.22 1.10 -6.89
N ALA A 146 -5.25 1.82 -7.45
CA ALA A 146 -4.41 2.77 -6.69
C ALA A 146 -5.20 3.85 -5.93
N HIS A 147 -6.30 4.35 -6.50
CA HIS A 147 -7.16 5.33 -5.84
C HIS A 147 -8.01 4.72 -4.74
N LEU A 148 -8.56 3.53 -5.00
CA LEU A 148 -9.38 2.80 -4.01
C LEU A 148 -8.53 2.39 -2.80
N ALA A 149 -7.36 1.83 -3.04
CA ALA A 149 -6.44 1.40 -1.97
C ALA A 149 -6.01 2.57 -1.07
N ARG A 150 -5.73 3.75 -1.64
CA ARG A 150 -5.46 4.97 -0.86
C ARG A 150 -6.65 5.39 -0.01
N LEU A 151 -7.85 5.38 -0.59
CA LEU A 151 -9.08 5.74 0.12
C LEU A 151 -9.37 4.77 1.27
N GLU A 152 -9.28 3.48 1.02
CA GLU A 152 -9.48 2.43 2.05
C GLU A 152 -8.46 2.57 3.17
N THR A 153 -7.18 2.76 2.84
CA THR A 153 -6.10 2.96 3.82
C THR A 153 -6.36 4.22 4.66
N ARG A 154 -6.71 5.33 4.04
CA ARG A 154 -7.03 6.58 4.74
C ARG A 154 -8.19 6.40 5.73
N ILE A 155 -9.28 5.80 5.27
CA ILE A 155 -10.47 5.57 6.11
C ILE A 155 -10.14 4.63 7.28
N ALA A 156 -9.39 3.55 7.01
CA ALA A 156 -8.99 2.60 8.04
C ALA A 156 -8.11 3.26 9.11
N LEU A 157 -7.05 3.96 8.71
CA LEU A 157 -6.15 4.65 9.62
C LEU A 157 -6.89 5.70 10.45
N ARG A 158 -7.69 6.55 9.80
CA ARG A 158 -8.50 7.57 10.49
C ARG A 158 -9.41 6.94 11.53
N THR A 159 -10.14 5.90 11.14
CA THR A 159 -11.07 5.21 12.04
C THR A 159 -10.34 4.60 13.24
N LEU A 160 -9.19 3.97 13.03
CA LEU A 160 -8.39 3.36 14.10
C LEU A 160 -7.85 4.42 15.06
N LEU A 161 -7.28 5.51 14.52
CA LEU A 161 -6.70 6.58 15.35
C LEU A 161 -7.75 7.35 16.14
N ASP A 162 -8.97 7.50 15.61
CA ASP A 162 -10.08 8.20 16.29
C ASP A 162 -10.77 7.31 17.33
N ARG A 163 -10.94 6.01 17.03
CA ARG A 163 -11.73 5.11 17.89
C ARG A 163 -10.93 4.37 18.97
N LEU A 164 -9.60 4.34 18.85
CA LEU A 164 -8.73 3.65 19.79
C LEU A 164 -7.79 4.65 20.49
N PRO A 165 -8.26 5.31 21.58
CA PRO A 165 -7.46 6.28 22.30
C PRO A 165 -6.17 5.66 22.84
N GLY A 166 -5.06 6.37 22.72
CA GLY A 166 -3.76 5.87 23.19
C GLY A 166 -3.24 4.65 22.42
N LEU A 167 -3.71 4.45 21.17
CA LEU A 167 -3.24 3.37 20.29
C LEU A 167 -1.72 3.45 20.14
N ARG A 168 -1.04 2.34 20.43
CA ARG A 168 0.42 2.18 20.37
C ARG A 168 0.79 0.73 20.10
N LEU A 169 2.00 0.47 19.66
CA LEU A 169 2.51 -0.89 19.52
C LEU A 169 2.65 -1.56 20.88
N ASP A 170 2.46 -2.89 20.91
CA ASP A 170 2.75 -3.71 22.09
C ASP A 170 4.27 -3.96 22.17
N PRO A 171 4.99 -3.39 23.15
CA PRO A 171 6.43 -3.54 23.26
C PRO A 171 6.88 -4.97 23.59
N GLN A 172 5.98 -5.80 24.09
CA GLN A 172 6.26 -7.20 24.42
C GLN A 172 6.10 -8.12 23.19
N ARG A 173 5.44 -7.66 22.15
CA ARG A 173 5.18 -8.40 20.91
C ARG A 173 5.52 -7.56 19.70
N PRO A 174 6.81 -7.37 19.40
CA PRO A 174 7.26 -6.54 18.28
C PRO A 174 6.74 -7.09 16.97
N SER A 175 6.37 -6.18 16.08
CA SER A 175 5.89 -6.47 14.73
C SER A 175 6.85 -5.89 13.71
N ALA A 176 7.10 -6.63 12.62
CA ALA A 176 7.92 -6.15 11.52
C ALA A 176 7.42 -6.73 10.19
N PRO A 177 7.56 -6.00 9.07
CA PRO A 177 7.22 -6.51 7.76
C PRO A 177 8.05 -7.75 7.40
N ARG A 178 7.41 -8.75 6.83
CA ARG A 178 8.02 -10.00 6.36
C ARG A 178 7.49 -10.33 4.97
N GLY A 179 8.20 -11.16 4.26
CA GLY A 179 7.87 -11.61 2.92
C GLY A 179 8.86 -11.09 1.87
N LEU A 180 8.94 -11.76 0.74
CA LEU A 180 9.81 -11.40 -0.37
C LEU A 180 9.04 -10.54 -1.39
N VAL A 181 7.87 -10.98 -1.79
CA VAL A 181 7.02 -10.32 -2.79
C VAL A 181 6.00 -9.41 -2.10
N PHE A 182 5.14 -9.98 -1.28
CA PHE A 182 4.20 -9.22 -0.45
C PHE A 182 4.79 -9.03 0.94
N ARG A 183 4.87 -7.77 1.37
CA ARG A 183 5.55 -7.39 2.60
C ARG A 183 4.61 -6.64 3.53
N LYS A 184 4.33 -7.28 4.66
CA LYS A 184 3.55 -6.72 5.77
C LYS A 184 3.92 -7.42 7.07
N PRO A 185 3.65 -6.86 8.25
CA PRO A 185 3.71 -7.62 9.49
C PRO A 185 2.65 -8.73 9.45
N PRO A 186 3.02 -10.00 9.72
CA PRO A 186 2.05 -11.11 9.77
C PRO A 186 0.95 -10.86 10.82
N THR A 187 1.30 -10.14 11.87
CA THR A 187 0.38 -9.67 12.92
C THR A 187 0.91 -8.34 13.44
N LEU A 188 0.04 -7.35 13.57
CA LEU A 188 0.34 -6.08 14.23
C LEU A 188 -0.29 -6.08 15.63
N HIS A 189 0.57 -6.25 16.64
CA HIS A 189 0.14 -6.23 18.04
C HIS A 189 0.10 -4.80 18.55
N ALA A 190 -1.09 -4.35 18.95
CA ALA A 190 -1.30 -2.99 19.43
C ALA A 190 -2.09 -2.99 20.74
N LEU A 191 -1.85 -1.97 21.55
CA LEU A 191 -2.54 -1.67 22.79
C LEU A 191 -3.24 -0.34 22.67
N TRP A 192 -4.39 -0.20 23.32
CA TRP A 192 -5.13 1.06 23.42
C TRP A 192 -5.78 1.20 24.78
N THR A 193 -6.23 2.40 25.10
CA THR A 193 -6.98 2.67 26.33
C THR A 193 -8.47 2.40 26.05
N ALA A 194 -9.05 1.45 26.81
CA ALA A 194 -10.49 1.23 26.71
C ALA A 194 -11.23 2.52 27.08
N PRO A 195 -12.25 2.95 26.32
CA PRO A 195 -13.10 4.06 26.76
C PRO A 195 -13.73 3.70 28.11
N SER A 196 -13.71 4.63 29.05
CA SER A 196 -14.40 4.44 30.33
C SER A 196 -15.87 4.12 30.05
N PRO A 197 -16.47 3.13 30.72
CA PRO A 197 -17.89 2.88 30.59
C PRO A 197 -18.64 4.17 30.91
N VAL A 198 -19.45 4.66 29.97
CA VAL A 198 -20.38 5.75 30.23
C VAL A 198 -21.38 5.19 31.24
N HIS A 199 -21.20 5.55 32.50
CA HIS A 199 -22.25 5.31 33.49
C HIS A 199 -23.44 6.17 33.07
N GLY A 200 -24.41 5.51 32.40
CA GLY A 200 -25.70 6.11 32.10
C GLY A 200 -26.35 6.55 33.40
N VAL A 201 -26.73 7.80 33.44
CA VAL A 201 -27.64 8.40 34.44
C VAL A 201 -29.05 7.93 34.12
#